data_383977f27fe965b0749afaa7417a2368
#
_entry.id   383977f27fe965b0749afaa7417a2368
#
_cell.length_a   1.000
_cell.length_b   1.000
_cell.length_c   1.000
_cell.angle_alpha   90.00
_cell.angle_beta   90.00
_cell.angle_gamma   90.00
#
_symmetry.space_group_name_H-M   'P 1'
#
loop_
_entity.id
_entity.type
_entity.pdbx_description
1 polymer ?
#
loop_
_entity_poly.entity_id
_entity_poly.type
_entity_poly.pdbx_seq_one_letter_code
_entity_poly.pdbx_strand_id
1 'polypeptide(L)'
;MSKDNLRFETKQLHVGQEITDPTGARAVPIYQTAAYVFDNCDHAAARFGLSDAGNIYGRLTNPTEDVFEQRMAALEGGVAALAVASGAAAVTYAIESITRSGDHIVAAKQIYGGTYNLLAHTLTNYGVNTTFVDSDDPENFKLALQENTKAIFIESLGNPNSSLVDVEAVSKIAHEHGIPLIIDNTFG
;
A
#
# COMPACT_ATOMS: atom_id res chain seq x y z
N MET A 1 -10.29 -8.97 -24.12
CA MET A 1 -9.22 -7.98 -24.36
C MET A 1 -8.23 -8.13 -23.22
N SER A 2 -6.92 -8.23 -23.49
CA SER A 2 -5.93 -8.23 -22.41
C SER A 2 -6.04 -6.93 -21.62
N LYS A 3 -6.07 -7.03 -20.27
CA LYS A 3 -6.18 -5.87 -19.36
C LYS A 3 -5.01 -4.88 -19.56
N ASP A 4 -3.91 -5.34 -20.14
CA ASP A 4 -2.66 -4.59 -20.33
C ASP A 4 -2.70 -3.50 -21.42
N ASN A 5 -3.65 -3.60 -22.35
CA ASN A 5 -3.78 -2.68 -23.49
C ASN A 5 -4.88 -1.60 -23.31
N LEU A 6 -5.45 -1.48 -22.11
CA LEU A 6 -6.46 -0.48 -21.85
C LEU A 6 -5.81 0.89 -21.57
N ARG A 7 -6.43 1.97 -22.10
CA ARG A 7 -6.04 3.34 -21.76
C ARG A 7 -6.34 3.63 -20.29
N PHE A 8 -5.64 4.59 -19.71
CA PHE A 8 -5.78 4.97 -18.31
C PHE A 8 -7.24 5.27 -17.93
N GLU A 9 -7.94 6.04 -18.74
CA GLU A 9 -9.35 6.41 -18.51
C GLU A 9 -10.27 5.18 -18.56
N THR A 10 -9.96 4.20 -19.40
CA THR A 10 -10.72 2.95 -19.45
C THR A 10 -10.45 2.07 -18.23
N LYS A 11 -9.21 2.05 -17.75
CA LYS A 11 -8.84 1.35 -16.50
C LYS A 11 -9.60 1.90 -15.31
N GLN A 12 -9.71 3.22 -15.18
CA GLN A 12 -10.46 3.90 -14.10
C GLN A 12 -11.91 3.42 -13.99
N LEU A 13 -12.53 3.07 -15.10
CA LEU A 13 -13.96 2.72 -15.15
C LEU A 13 -14.23 1.21 -15.10
N HIS A 14 -13.32 0.38 -15.61
CA HIS A 14 -13.67 -0.99 -15.95
C HIS A 14 -12.77 -2.06 -15.34
N VAL A 15 -11.55 -1.77 -14.94
CA VAL A 15 -10.67 -2.79 -14.35
C VAL A 15 -11.18 -3.20 -12.95
N GLY A 16 -11.00 -4.47 -12.63
CA GLY A 16 -11.43 -5.07 -11.36
C GLY A 16 -12.91 -5.47 -11.34
N GLN A 17 -13.70 -5.00 -12.29
CA GLN A 17 -15.12 -5.36 -12.36
C GLN A 17 -15.33 -6.45 -13.41
N GLU A 18 -15.63 -7.66 -12.95
CA GLU A 18 -16.14 -8.73 -13.80
C GLU A 18 -17.66 -8.78 -13.68
N ILE A 19 -18.36 -8.89 -14.81
CA ILE A 19 -19.83 -9.03 -14.82
C ILE A 19 -20.14 -10.50 -14.50
N THR A 20 -19.95 -10.88 -13.27
CA THR A 20 -20.30 -12.22 -12.73
C THR A 20 -21.58 -12.18 -11.90
N ASP A 21 -22.12 -11.00 -11.65
CA ASP A 21 -23.38 -10.81 -10.93
C ASP A 21 -24.53 -11.42 -11.75
N PRO A 22 -25.33 -12.34 -11.16
CA PRO A 22 -26.44 -13.00 -11.85
C PRO A 22 -27.54 -12.03 -12.29
N THR A 23 -27.58 -10.81 -11.75
CA THR A 23 -28.50 -9.75 -12.18
C THR A 23 -28.01 -8.98 -13.39
N GLY A 24 -26.72 -9.14 -13.78
CA GLY A 24 -26.10 -8.36 -14.84
C GLY A 24 -25.90 -6.88 -14.47
N ALA A 25 -25.81 -6.56 -13.19
CA ALA A 25 -25.66 -5.19 -12.69
C ALA A 25 -24.43 -4.52 -13.30
N ARG A 26 -24.61 -3.31 -13.85
CA ARG A 26 -23.51 -2.54 -14.44
C ARG A 26 -22.67 -1.84 -13.37
N ALA A 27 -23.28 -1.39 -12.29
CA ALA A 27 -22.58 -0.85 -11.13
C ALA A 27 -22.01 -1.99 -10.29
N VAL A 28 -20.89 -1.72 -9.62
CA VAL A 28 -20.33 -2.68 -8.63
C VAL A 28 -21.33 -2.84 -7.49
N PRO A 29 -21.81 -4.06 -7.20
CA PRO A 29 -22.68 -4.28 -6.04
C PRO A 29 -21.95 -3.96 -4.73
N ILE A 30 -22.71 -3.45 -3.74
CA ILE A 30 -22.19 -3.23 -2.39
C ILE A 30 -22.48 -4.47 -1.55
N TYR A 31 -21.44 -5.25 -1.25
CA TYR A 31 -21.52 -6.43 -0.39
C TYR A 31 -21.35 -6.06 1.07
N GLN A 32 -22.43 -5.64 1.70
CA GLN A 32 -22.43 -5.24 3.11
C GLN A 32 -22.59 -6.47 4.01
N THR A 33 -21.57 -7.33 4.05
CA THR A 33 -21.55 -8.56 4.84
C THR A 33 -20.20 -8.77 5.53
N ALA A 34 -20.23 -9.45 6.67
CA ALA A 34 -19.02 -9.85 7.40
C ALA A 34 -18.64 -11.32 7.13
N ALA A 35 -19.59 -12.19 6.79
CA ALA A 35 -19.37 -13.62 6.67
C ALA A 35 -19.98 -14.19 5.40
N TYR A 36 -19.41 -15.28 4.94
CA TYR A 36 -19.84 -16.01 3.75
C TYR A 36 -20.21 -17.46 4.11
N VAL A 37 -21.09 -18.06 3.32
CA VAL A 37 -21.52 -19.45 3.49
C VAL A 37 -20.64 -20.39 2.67
N PHE A 38 -20.55 -21.64 3.11
CA PHE A 38 -19.85 -22.71 2.41
C PHE A 38 -20.83 -23.85 2.09
N ASP A 39 -20.60 -24.57 1.00
CA ASP A 39 -21.46 -25.67 0.59
C ASP A 39 -21.42 -26.85 1.57
N ASN A 40 -20.24 -27.11 2.13
CA ASN A 40 -19.97 -28.18 3.08
C ASN A 40 -18.65 -27.93 3.83
N CYS A 41 -18.30 -28.83 4.75
CA CYS A 41 -17.07 -28.72 5.54
C CYS A 41 -15.78 -28.81 4.72
N ASP A 42 -15.76 -29.61 3.65
CA ASP A 42 -14.59 -29.74 2.79
C ASP A 42 -14.33 -28.46 1.99
N HIS A 43 -15.40 -27.82 1.49
CA HIS A 43 -15.33 -26.51 0.87
C HIS A 43 -14.79 -25.46 1.86
N ALA A 44 -15.30 -25.43 3.08
CA ALA A 44 -14.78 -24.53 4.13
C ALA A 44 -13.30 -24.78 4.40
N ALA A 45 -12.89 -26.04 4.57
CA ALA A 45 -11.50 -26.40 4.81
C ALA A 45 -10.59 -25.97 3.66
N ALA A 46 -11.02 -26.14 2.40
CA ALA A 46 -10.26 -25.71 1.22
C ALA A 46 -10.08 -24.18 1.18
N ARG A 47 -11.13 -23.40 1.51
CA ARG A 47 -11.08 -21.94 1.60
C ARG A 47 -10.11 -21.46 2.69
N PHE A 48 -10.24 -21.99 3.92
CA PHE A 48 -9.36 -21.62 5.03
C PHE A 48 -7.92 -22.13 4.82
N GLY A 49 -7.75 -23.24 4.11
CA GLY A 49 -6.44 -23.78 3.73
C GLY A 49 -5.83 -23.08 2.50
N LEU A 50 -6.50 -22.08 1.92
CA LEU A 50 -6.07 -21.32 0.73
C LEU A 50 -5.80 -22.19 -0.51
N SER A 51 -6.37 -23.39 -0.57
CA SER A 51 -6.32 -24.27 -1.75
C SER A 51 -7.48 -23.99 -2.74
N ASP A 52 -8.51 -23.28 -2.28
CA ASP A 52 -9.61 -22.78 -3.09
C ASP A 52 -9.77 -21.28 -2.86
N ALA A 53 -9.77 -20.49 -3.94
CA ALA A 53 -9.87 -19.05 -3.87
C ALA A 53 -11.31 -18.58 -3.64
N GLY A 54 -11.50 -17.51 -2.86
CA GLY A 54 -12.80 -16.86 -2.68
C GLY A 54 -13.02 -16.28 -1.30
N ASN A 55 -14.25 -15.85 -1.05
CA ASN A 55 -14.58 -15.11 0.15
C ASN A 55 -14.75 -16.02 1.36
N ILE A 56 -14.21 -15.58 2.49
CA ILE A 56 -14.29 -16.26 3.79
C ILE A 56 -14.94 -15.33 4.81
N TYR A 57 -14.38 -14.15 4.96
CA TYR A 57 -14.78 -13.17 5.96
C TYR A 57 -14.47 -11.75 5.46
N GLY A 58 -15.42 -10.81 5.62
CA GLY A 58 -15.34 -9.47 5.03
C GLY A 58 -14.14 -8.61 5.41
N ARG A 59 -13.47 -8.92 6.54
CA ARG A 59 -12.20 -8.26 6.91
C ARG A 59 -11.00 -8.76 6.08
N LEU A 60 -11.10 -9.96 5.52
CA LEU A 60 -10.04 -10.57 4.71
C LEU A 60 -10.29 -10.38 3.23
N THR A 61 -11.54 -10.53 2.81
CA THR A 61 -11.95 -10.48 1.41
C THR A 61 -13.36 -9.93 1.31
N ASN A 62 -13.57 -8.91 0.46
CA ASN A 62 -14.90 -8.41 0.14
C ASN A 62 -14.95 -8.06 -1.35
N PRO A 63 -15.95 -8.55 -2.11
CA PRO A 63 -16.00 -8.31 -3.56
C PRO A 63 -16.08 -6.83 -3.95
N THR A 64 -16.62 -5.97 -3.10
CA THR A 64 -16.66 -4.52 -3.37
C THR A 64 -15.28 -3.89 -3.23
N GLU A 65 -14.56 -4.26 -2.16
CA GLU A 65 -13.19 -3.80 -1.92
C GLU A 65 -12.21 -4.35 -2.98
N ASP A 66 -12.36 -5.62 -3.36
CA ASP A 66 -11.53 -6.27 -4.37
C ASP A 66 -11.55 -5.53 -5.71
N VAL A 67 -12.72 -5.01 -6.13
CA VAL A 67 -12.80 -4.17 -7.35
C VAL A 67 -11.95 -2.90 -7.21
N PHE A 68 -11.98 -2.25 -6.06
CA PHE A 68 -11.18 -1.07 -5.79
C PHE A 68 -9.69 -1.41 -5.80
N GLU A 69 -9.28 -2.47 -5.09
CA GLU A 69 -7.90 -2.92 -5.01
C GLU A 69 -7.31 -3.28 -6.38
N GLN A 70 -8.03 -4.09 -7.16
CA GLN A 70 -7.59 -4.45 -8.52
C GLN A 70 -7.48 -3.22 -9.43
N ARG A 71 -8.39 -2.26 -9.29
CA ARG A 71 -8.39 -1.02 -10.09
C ARG A 71 -7.21 -0.14 -9.75
N MET A 72 -6.95 0.07 -8.47
CA MET A 72 -5.79 0.84 -8.02
C MET A 72 -4.48 0.17 -8.44
N ALA A 73 -4.34 -1.13 -8.24
CA ALA A 73 -3.16 -1.86 -8.72
C ALA A 73 -2.93 -1.68 -10.23
N ALA A 74 -4.00 -1.72 -11.03
CA ALA A 74 -3.88 -1.55 -12.49
C ALA A 74 -3.56 -0.11 -12.91
N LEU A 75 -4.03 0.90 -12.18
CA LEU A 75 -3.74 2.31 -12.44
C LEU A 75 -2.30 2.66 -12.09
N GLU A 76 -1.80 2.14 -10.97
CA GLU A 76 -0.43 2.33 -10.52
C GLU A 76 0.58 1.40 -11.20
N GLY A 77 0.14 0.46 -12.04
CA GLY A 77 1.00 -0.57 -12.63
C GLY A 77 1.57 -1.55 -11.60
N GLY A 78 0.95 -1.63 -10.42
CA GLY A 78 1.35 -2.47 -9.31
C GLY A 78 0.90 -3.93 -9.44
N VAL A 79 1.50 -4.79 -8.67
CA VAL A 79 1.18 -6.24 -8.62
C VAL A 79 -0.13 -6.48 -7.89
N ALA A 80 -0.38 -5.72 -6.81
CA ALA A 80 -1.57 -5.79 -5.96
C ALA A 80 -1.79 -4.46 -5.24
N ALA A 81 -2.96 -4.31 -4.64
CA ALA A 81 -3.28 -3.23 -3.70
C ALA A 81 -4.06 -3.79 -2.52
N LEU A 82 -4.06 -3.08 -1.41
CA LEU A 82 -4.83 -3.39 -0.22
C LEU A 82 -5.61 -2.16 0.21
N ALA A 83 -6.93 -2.28 0.29
CA ALA A 83 -7.77 -1.24 0.85
C ALA A 83 -7.75 -1.26 2.38
N VAL A 84 -7.62 -0.09 2.98
CA VAL A 84 -7.64 0.07 4.43
C VAL A 84 -8.48 1.28 4.83
N ALA A 85 -8.89 1.35 6.08
CA ALA A 85 -9.84 2.33 6.57
C ALA A 85 -9.32 3.78 6.62
N SER A 86 -8.01 3.99 6.52
CA SER A 86 -7.39 5.32 6.56
C SER A 86 -5.97 5.34 5.99
N GLY A 87 -5.49 6.51 5.55
CA GLY A 87 -4.10 6.70 5.17
C GLY A 87 -3.12 6.41 6.31
N ALA A 88 -3.47 6.74 7.55
CA ALA A 88 -2.64 6.40 8.71
C ALA A 88 -2.47 4.87 8.86
N ALA A 89 -3.54 4.08 8.64
CA ALA A 89 -3.45 2.63 8.61
C ALA A 89 -2.58 2.13 7.44
N ALA A 90 -2.71 2.74 6.26
CA ALA A 90 -1.90 2.39 5.10
C ALA A 90 -0.40 2.57 5.37
N VAL A 91 0.00 3.73 5.90
CA VAL A 91 1.40 4.01 6.27
C VAL A 91 1.88 3.01 7.35
N THR A 92 1.09 2.80 8.40
CA THR A 92 1.44 1.88 9.48
C THR A 92 1.69 0.47 8.94
N TYR A 93 0.77 -0.08 8.16
CA TYR A 93 0.89 -1.43 7.62
C TYR A 93 2.01 -1.57 6.60
N ALA A 94 2.24 -0.56 5.76
CA ALA A 94 3.35 -0.56 4.82
C ALA A 94 4.70 -0.70 5.54
N ILE A 95 4.89 -0.01 6.66
CA ILE A 95 6.13 -0.05 7.43
C ILE A 95 6.22 -1.31 8.29
N GLU A 96 5.17 -1.63 9.07
CA GLU A 96 5.19 -2.80 9.96
C GLU A 96 5.29 -4.13 9.22
N SER A 97 4.83 -4.20 7.96
CA SER A 97 4.95 -5.43 7.16
C SER A 97 6.40 -5.82 6.86
N ILE A 98 7.30 -4.84 6.82
CA ILE A 98 8.72 -5.02 6.42
C ILE A 98 9.73 -4.78 7.54
N THR A 99 9.27 -4.28 8.70
CA THR A 99 10.16 -3.97 9.84
C THR A 99 9.95 -4.91 11.03
N ARG A 100 10.98 -5.01 11.85
CA ARG A 100 11.00 -5.69 13.15
C ARG A 100 11.74 -4.84 14.17
N SER A 101 11.65 -5.18 15.45
CA SER A 101 12.44 -4.51 16.49
C SER A 101 13.93 -4.58 16.17
N GLY A 102 14.58 -3.44 16.21
CA GLY A 102 15.99 -3.27 15.82
C GLY A 102 16.17 -2.75 14.39
N ASP A 103 15.13 -2.66 13.58
CA ASP A 103 15.21 -2.14 12.22
C ASP A 103 15.16 -0.60 12.18
N HIS A 104 15.53 -0.08 11.01
CA HIS A 104 15.67 1.35 10.76
C HIS A 104 14.93 1.78 9.49
N ILE A 105 14.39 3.00 9.51
CA ILE A 105 13.76 3.69 8.37
C ILE A 105 14.49 5.01 8.13
N VAL A 106 14.70 5.39 6.89
CA VAL A 106 15.07 6.76 6.52
C VAL A 106 13.84 7.46 5.98
N ALA A 107 13.49 8.62 6.50
CA ALA A 107 12.31 9.36 6.09
C ALA A 107 12.63 10.84 5.78
N ALA A 108 11.91 11.41 4.82
CA ALA A 108 11.92 12.85 4.63
C ALA A 108 11.40 13.57 5.89
N LYS A 109 11.91 14.76 6.20
CA LYS A 109 11.38 15.62 7.28
C LYS A 109 10.06 16.26 6.90
N GLN A 110 9.87 16.53 5.61
CA GLN A 110 8.73 17.23 5.04
C GLN A 110 7.60 16.24 4.75
N ILE A 111 7.00 15.69 5.81
CA ILE A 111 5.92 14.73 5.75
C ILE A 111 4.77 15.12 6.69
N TYR A 112 3.60 14.54 6.47
CA TYR A 112 2.43 14.73 7.31
C TYR A 112 2.73 14.49 8.79
N GLY A 113 2.26 15.40 9.66
CA GLY A 113 2.57 15.35 11.09
C GLY A 113 2.13 14.06 11.80
N GLY A 114 1.05 13.42 11.32
CA GLY A 114 0.62 12.11 11.84
C GLY A 114 1.63 11.01 11.52
N THR A 115 2.16 10.98 10.30
CA THR A 115 3.22 10.06 9.87
C THR A 115 4.53 10.36 10.62
N TYR A 116 4.88 11.63 10.77
CA TYR A 116 6.04 12.01 11.57
C TYR A 116 5.93 11.47 13.01
N ASN A 117 4.80 11.67 13.66
CA ASN A 117 4.58 11.16 15.02
C ASN A 117 4.61 9.62 15.09
N LEU A 118 4.06 8.92 14.10
CA LEU A 118 4.15 7.48 14.00
C LEU A 118 5.62 7.03 13.98
N LEU A 119 6.42 7.61 13.09
CA LEU A 119 7.82 7.25 12.87
C LEU A 119 8.73 7.69 14.04
N ALA A 120 8.55 8.92 14.52
CA ALA A 120 9.44 9.50 15.53
C ALA A 120 9.19 8.96 16.95
N HIS A 121 7.94 8.61 17.27
CA HIS A 121 7.53 8.31 18.64
C HIS A 121 6.87 6.94 18.79
N THR A 122 5.89 6.60 17.95
CA THR A 122 5.13 5.37 18.14
C THR A 122 5.98 4.14 17.83
N LEU A 123 6.59 4.08 16.67
CA LEU A 123 7.37 2.92 16.24
C LEU A 123 8.66 2.73 17.04
N THR A 124 9.22 3.81 17.58
CA THR A 124 10.36 3.74 18.49
C THR A 124 10.07 2.92 19.75
N ASN A 125 8.82 2.96 20.26
CA ASN A 125 8.39 2.11 21.37
C ASN A 125 8.38 0.61 21.01
N TYR A 126 8.33 0.28 19.74
CA TYR A 126 8.40 -1.10 19.22
C TYR A 126 9.80 -1.45 18.67
N GLY A 127 10.77 -0.56 18.90
CA GLY A 127 12.18 -0.80 18.54
C GLY A 127 12.51 -0.50 17.07
N VAL A 128 11.64 0.13 16.31
CA VAL A 128 11.94 0.62 14.97
C VAL A 128 12.36 2.08 15.05
N ASN A 129 13.57 2.40 14.59
CA ASN A 129 14.13 3.74 14.64
C ASN A 129 14.04 4.44 13.28
N THR A 130 13.94 5.76 13.29
CA THR A 130 13.87 6.55 12.06
C THR A 130 14.88 7.68 12.07
N THR A 131 15.63 7.81 10.97
CA THR A 131 16.44 9.01 10.67
C THR A 131 15.69 9.90 9.70
N PHE A 132 15.39 11.13 10.12
CA PHE A 132 14.74 12.13 9.26
C PHE A 132 15.80 12.98 8.56
N VAL A 133 15.65 13.13 7.25
CA VAL A 133 16.57 13.88 6.40
C VAL A 133 15.85 15.00 5.67
N ASP A 134 16.60 16.02 5.28
CA ASP A 134 16.10 17.04 4.37
C ASP A 134 15.97 16.45 2.97
N SER A 135 14.80 16.60 2.36
CA SER A 135 14.49 15.98 1.07
C SER A 135 14.92 16.80 -0.15
N ASP A 136 15.45 18.01 0.06
CA ASP A 136 15.90 18.89 -1.03
C ASP A 136 17.13 18.34 -1.76
N ASP A 137 17.92 17.48 -1.10
CA ASP A 137 19.07 16.80 -1.68
C ASP A 137 18.95 15.28 -1.49
N PRO A 138 18.83 14.49 -2.59
CA PRO A 138 18.76 13.03 -2.53
C PRO A 138 19.95 12.36 -1.82
N GLU A 139 21.14 12.96 -1.85
CA GLU A 139 22.32 12.41 -1.15
C GLU A 139 22.11 12.32 0.37
N ASN A 140 21.26 13.16 0.95
CA ASN A 140 20.93 13.07 2.38
C ASN A 140 20.31 11.73 2.76
N PHE A 141 19.49 11.15 1.88
CA PHE A 141 18.92 9.82 2.10
C PHE A 141 20.01 8.74 2.11
N LYS A 142 20.94 8.81 1.16
CA LYS A 142 22.04 7.85 1.05
C LYS A 142 22.95 7.90 2.28
N LEU A 143 23.29 9.10 2.76
CA LEU A 143 24.15 9.30 3.94
C LEU A 143 23.51 8.80 5.24
N ALA A 144 22.17 8.74 5.28
CA ALA A 144 21.41 8.28 6.44
C ALA A 144 21.19 6.76 6.48
N LEU A 145 21.54 6.03 5.40
CA LEU A 145 21.36 4.59 5.35
C LEU A 145 22.27 3.87 6.36
N GLN A 146 21.73 2.84 6.98
CA GLN A 146 22.39 1.95 7.94
C GLN A 146 22.24 0.49 7.47
N GLU A 147 23.03 -0.43 8.00
CA GLU A 147 22.95 -1.86 7.66
C GLU A 147 21.56 -2.47 7.92
N ASN A 148 20.85 -1.96 8.93
CA ASN A 148 19.52 -2.38 9.33
C ASN A 148 18.40 -1.51 8.72
N THR A 149 18.68 -0.63 7.77
CA THR A 149 17.65 0.15 7.07
C THR A 149 16.80 -0.77 6.20
N LYS A 150 15.47 -0.67 6.33
CA LYS A 150 14.50 -1.50 5.60
C LYS A 150 13.74 -0.77 4.51
N ALA A 151 13.62 0.55 4.60
CA ALA A 151 12.96 1.36 3.57
C ALA A 151 13.39 2.82 3.66
N ILE A 152 13.15 3.54 2.57
CA ILE A 152 13.08 5.01 2.55
C ILE A 152 11.60 5.39 2.44
N PHE A 153 11.15 6.39 3.21
CA PHE A 153 9.79 6.93 3.20
C PHE A 153 9.78 8.40 2.78
N ILE A 154 8.95 8.75 1.81
CA ILE A 154 8.76 10.13 1.33
C ILE A 154 7.29 10.43 1.08
N GLU A 155 6.94 11.71 0.94
CA GLU A 155 5.71 12.17 0.29
C GLU A 155 6.04 12.74 -1.08
N SER A 156 5.18 12.51 -2.08
CA SER A 156 5.36 13.07 -3.43
C SER A 156 5.35 14.60 -3.40
N LEU A 157 4.49 15.16 -2.56
CA LEU A 157 4.40 16.59 -2.26
C LEU A 157 4.36 16.76 -0.74
N GLY A 158 5.44 17.29 -0.17
CA GLY A 158 5.63 17.39 1.28
C GLY A 158 4.62 18.30 1.98
N ASN A 159 4.16 17.88 3.14
CA ASN A 159 3.21 18.60 3.98
C ASN A 159 3.94 19.18 5.23
N PRO A 160 3.85 20.49 5.54
CA PRO A 160 2.94 21.49 4.93
C PRO A 160 3.58 22.40 3.87
N ASN A 161 4.86 22.31 3.61
CA ASN A 161 5.62 23.31 2.85
C ASN A 161 5.60 23.07 1.32
N SER A 162 4.89 22.06 0.83
CA SER A 162 4.78 21.73 -0.59
C SER A 162 6.13 21.49 -1.29
N SER A 163 7.11 20.96 -0.55
CA SER A 163 8.39 20.57 -1.12
C SER A 163 8.22 19.38 -2.07
N LEU A 164 8.92 19.42 -3.19
CA LEU A 164 8.97 18.31 -4.15
C LEU A 164 10.23 17.47 -3.87
N VAL A 165 10.06 16.16 -3.90
CA VAL A 165 11.17 15.22 -3.79
C VAL A 165 11.54 14.70 -5.18
N ASP A 166 12.83 14.59 -5.49
CA ASP A 166 13.29 13.88 -6.67
C ASP A 166 13.11 12.38 -6.46
N VAL A 167 11.90 11.91 -6.81
CA VAL A 167 11.48 10.51 -6.62
C VAL A 167 12.39 9.55 -7.38
N GLU A 168 12.85 9.92 -8.59
CA GLU A 168 13.70 9.07 -9.41
C GLU A 168 15.07 8.87 -8.75
N ALA A 169 15.69 9.95 -8.30
CA ALA A 169 16.99 9.89 -7.62
C ALA A 169 16.91 9.10 -6.30
N VAL A 170 15.89 9.35 -5.47
CA VAL A 170 15.71 8.63 -4.19
C VAL A 170 15.37 7.16 -4.43
N SER A 171 14.55 6.86 -5.44
CA SER A 171 14.24 5.46 -5.83
C SER A 171 15.49 4.69 -6.23
N LYS A 172 16.36 5.32 -7.01
CA LYS A 172 17.63 4.71 -7.41
C LYS A 172 18.51 4.40 -6.19
N ILE A 173 18.62 5.34 -5.25
CA ILE A 173 19.37 5.12 -4.00
C ILE A 173 18.79 3.94 -3.21
N ALA A 174 17.48 3.88 -3.04
CA ALA A 174 16.83 2.78 -2.33
C ALA A 174 17.11 1.42 -3.00
N HIS A 175 16.92 1.33 -4.30
CA HIS A 175 17.09 0.09 -5.06
C HIS A 175 18.55 -0.37 -5.15
N GLU A 176 19.51 0.54 -5.24
CA GLU A 176 20.94 0.21 -5.18
C GLU A 176 21.33 -0.45 -3.84
N HIS A 177 20.57 -0.17 -2.77
CA HIS A 177 20.77 -0.76 -1.45
C HIS A 177 19.81 -1.94 -1.17
N GLY A 178 19.03 -2.36 -2.16
CA GLY A 178 18.12 -3.52 -2.05
C GLY A 178 16.91 -3.29 -1.13
N ILE A 179 16.53 -2.03 -0.89
CA ILE A 179 15.39 -1.67 -0.07
C ILE A 179 14.30 -0.95 -0.89
N PRO A 180 13.03 -1.03 -0.50
CA PRO A 180 11.95 -0.32 -1.18
C PRO A 180 11.96 1.18 -0.84
N LEU A 181 11.43 1.97 -1.79
CA LEU A 181 10.95 3.32 -1.56
C LEU A 181 9.43 3.27 -1.31
N ILE A 182 8.99 3.80 -0.17
CA ILE A 182 7.57 3.98 0.16
C ILE A 182 7.20 5.43 -0.10
N ILE A 183 6.15 5.65 -0.88
CA ILE A 183 5.70 6.99 -1.26
C ILE A 183 4.26 7.20 -0.80
N ASP A 184 4.04 8.19 0.04
CA ASP A 184 2.70 8.71 0.28
C ASP A 184 2.35 9.69 -0.85
N ASN A 185 1.42 9.27 -1.71
CA ASN A 185 1.00 10.03 -2.88
C ASN A 185 -0.37 10.70 -2.66
N THR A 186 -0.68 11.13 -1.46
CA THR A 186 -1.97 11.74 -1.10
C THR A 186 -2.26 13.00 -1.92
N PHE A 187 -1.24 13.78 -2.26
CA PHE A 187 -1.35 15.02 -3.04
C PHE A 187 -0.88 14.89 -4.50
N GLY A 188 -0.59 13.68 -4.96
CA GLY A 188 -0.15 13.41 -6.34
C GLY A 188 -1.23 12.95 -7.29
#